data_686fcd48088682174212b626b472a369
#
_entry.id   686fcd48088682174212b626b472a369
#
_cell.length_a   1.000
_cell.length_b   1.000
_cell.length_c   1.000
_cell.angle_alpha   90.00
_cell.angle_beta   90.00
_cell.angle_gamma   90.00
#
_symmetry.space_group_name_H-M   'P 1'
#
loop_
_entity.id
_entity.type
_entity.pdbx_description
1 polymer ?
#
loop_
_entity_poly.entity_id
_entity_poly.type
_entity_poly.pdbx_seq_one_letter_code
_entity_poly.pdbx_strand_id
1 'polypeptide(L)'
;GYIQGTEFSAYNYFVNIAKRINDAHQISFTAFGSPQWHNQRSNKDGLSIKGWQAVKNYMGDKSPYRYNPTYGFGPNGERMSASHNEYHKPQLSLNHQWQINEKSSLSTAAYVSIGRGYGNAGQGYKKDANGTTYRNMWYGSYKGNLNTYFRNSDGTFAYDQIYDMNEASDNGSMMAMSKSINEHNWYGLLSTYTTKFGDYIDFYGGIDFRYYKGTHTNELSDLYGGKYFLDESREKVKAVNNALAGTPEYVKKKLQVGDVVYRDYDGYAMSEGVFAQAEYNKDKLSAFLAGSISNTGYWRYDR
;
A
#
# COMPACT_ATOMS: atom_id res chain seq x y z
N GLY A 1 10.48 -18.20 -6.92
CA GLY A 1 11.40 -17.10 -7.26
C GLY A 1 12.87 -17.45 -7.04
N TYR A 2 13.78 -16.60 -7.51
CA TYR A 2 15.23 -16.78 -7.28
C TYR A 2 15.61 -16.68 -5.80
N ILE A 3 14.99 -15.72 -5.09
CA ILE A 3 15.20 -15.49 -3.66
C ILE A 3 14.33 -16.47 -2.87
N GLN A 4 14.85 -17.00 -1.76
CA GLN A 4 14.13 -17.93 -0.90
C GLN A 4 12.80 -17.34 -0.42
N GLY A 5 11.73 -18.14 -0.47
CA GLY A 5 10.42 -17.78 0.06
C GLY A 5 9.73 -16.59 -0.61
N THR A 6 10.20 -16.11 -1.78
CA THR A 6 9.52 -15.07 -2.55
C THR A 6 8.49 -15.70 -3.50
N GLU A 7 7.48 -16.28 -2.91
CA GLU A 7 6.33 -16.85 -3.60
C GLU A 7 5.35 -15.73 -3.98
N PHE A 8 4.59 -15.93 -5.04
CA PHE A 8 3.56 -14.99 -5.47
C PHE A 8 2.43 -15.68 -6.23
N SER A 9 1.29 -15.05 -6.25
CA SER A 9 0.17 -15.39 -7.12
C SER A 9 -0.50 -14.10 -7.62
N ALA A 10 -0.84 -14.06 -8.89
CA ALA A 10 -1.50 -12.92 -9.49
C ALA A 10 -2.45 -13.36 -10.61
N TYR A 11 -3.58 -12.69 -10.73
CA TYR A 11 -4.54 -12.83 -11.81
C TYR A 11 -4.81 -11.47 -12.43
N ASN A 12 -5.02 -11.43 -13.73
CA ASN A 12 -5.40 -10.21 -14.43
C ASN A 12 -6.73 -10.41 -15.11
N TYR A 13 -7.59 -9.43 -15.04
CA TYR A 13 -8.83 -9.39 -15.81
C TYR A 13 -9.02 -8.03 -16.47
N PHE A 14 -9.63 -8.06 -17.64
CA PHE A 14 -10.00 -6.89 -18.40
C PHE A 14 -11.32 -7.15 -19.13
N VAL A 15 -12.24 -6.22 -19.01
CA VAL A 15 -13.52 -6.23 -19.73
C VAL A 15 -13.74 -4.84 -20.30
N ASN A 16 -14.10 -4.79 -21.59
CA ASN A 16 -14.58 -3.57 -22.24
C ASN A 16 -15.83 -3.89 -23.04
N ILE A 17 -16.87 -3.11 -22.78
CA ILE A 17 -18.14 -3.21 -23.50
C ILE A 17 -18.47 -1.82 -24.03
N ALA A 18 -18.60 -1.69 -25.35
CA ALA A 18 -18.99 -0.44 -25.99
C ALA A 18 -20.30 -0.62 -26.75
N LYS A 19 -21.16 0.40 -26.68
CA LYS A 19 -22.42 0.47 -27.41
C LYS A 19 -22.59 1.82 -28.09
N ARG A 20 -22.76 1.82 -29.39
CA ARG A 20 -23.25 2.98 -30.12
C ARG A 20 -24.76 3.04 -29.95
N ILE A 21 -25.25 4.09 -29.28
CA ILE A 21 -26.68 4.27 -29.01
C ILE A 21 -27.36 4.81 -30.26
N ASN A 22 -26.74 5.79 -30.91
CA ASN A 22 -27.12 6.39 -32.18
C ASN A 22 -25.88 7.04 -32.80
N ASP A 23 -26.06 7.83 -33.88
CA ASP A 23 -24.96 8.47 -34.59
C ASP A 23 -24.23 9.52 -33.75
N ALA A 24 -24.91 10.11 -32.78
CA ALA A 24 -24.34 11.15 -31.90
C ALA A 24 -23.77 10.60 -30.58
N HIS A 25 -24.20 9.42 -30.13
CA HIS A 25 -23.86 8.95 -28.79
C HIS A 25 -23.27 7.53 -28.78
N GLN A 26 -22.11 7.40 -28.14
CA GLN A 26 -21.48 6.14 -27.80
C GLN A 26 -21.16 6.09 -26.30
N ILE A 27 -21.44 4.96 -25.67
CA ILE A 27 -21.07 4.68 -24.27
C ILE A 27 -20.16 3.47 -24.26
N SER A 28 -19.14 3.49 -23.42
CA SER A 28 -18.33 2.31 -23.12
C SER A 28 -18.09 2.17 -21.64
N PHE A 29 -18.14 0.93 -21.17
CA PHE A 29 -17.78 0.52 -19.83
C PHE A 29 -16.49 -0.28 -19.88
N THR A 30 -15.52 0.07 -19.03
CA THR A 30 -14.26 -0.67 -18.90
C THR A 30 -14.06 -1.06 -17.44
N ALA A 31 -13.68 -2.31 -17.21
CA ALA A 31 -13.28 -2.82 -15.90
C ALA A 31 -11.98 -3.60 -16.02
N PHE A 32 -11.02 -3.34 -15.14
CA PHE A 32 -9.80 -4.12 -15.05
C PHE A 32 -9.26 -4.17 -13.64
N GLY A 33 -8.46 -5.19 -13.35
CA GLY A 33 -7.81 -5.35 -12.07
C GLY A 33 -6.84 -6.53 -12.07
N SER A 34 -6.02 -6.56 -11.02
CA SER A 34 -4.99 -7.58 -10.82
C SER A 34 -4.91 -7.92 -9.33
N PRO A 35 -5.81 -8.81 -8.81
CA PRO A 35 -5.65 -9.34 -7.47
C PRO A 35 -4.34 -10.12 -7.38
N GLN A 36 -3.57 -9.85 -6.35
CA GLN A 36 -2.27 -10.48 -6.17
C GLN A 36 -1.81 -10.51 -4.73
N TRP A 37 -1.01 -11.51 -4.41
CA TRP A 37 -0.21 -11.53 -3.20
C TRP A 37 1.22 -11.96 -3.52
N HIS A 38 2.15 -11.54 -2.69
CA HIS A 38 3.55 -11.95 -2.79
C HIS A 38 4.27 -11.85 -1.45
N ASN A 39 5.20 -12.76 -1.24
CA ASN A 39 6.21 -12.65 -0.22
C ASN A 39 7.45 -12.00 -0.83
N GLN A 40 8.10 -11.15 -0.07
CA GLN A 40 9.27 -10.40 -0.54
C GLN A 40 10.41 -10.45 0.46
N ARG A 41 11.61 -10.18 -0.01
CA ARG A 41 12.75 -9.91 0.87
C ARG A 41 12.63 -8.47 1.37
N SER A 42 12.66 -8.28 2.70
CA SER A 42 12.72 -6.94 3.26
C SER A 42 14.05 -6.27 2.88
N ASN A 43 13.96 -5.05 2.37
CA ASN A 43 15.11 -4.19 2.08
C ASN A 43 15.32 -3.13 3.18
N LYS A 44 14.56 -3.22 4.26
CA LYS A 44 14.65 -2.24 5.33
C LYS A 44 16.04 -2.29 5.95
N ASP A 45 16.66 -1.14 6.00
CA ASP A 45 18.01 -0.91 6.50
C ASP A 45 19.18 -1.55 5.73
N GLY A 46 18.95 -2.27 4.63
CA GLY A 46 19.98 -2.87 3.77
C GLY A 46 21.12 -3.58 4.52
N LEU A 47 21.87 -4.41 3.85
CA LEU A 47 23.11 -5.00 4.39
C LEU A 47 24.32 -4.26 3.84
N SER A 48 25.32 -4.00 4.71
CA SER A 48 26.65 -3.59 4.30
C SER A 48 27.38 -4.72 3.53
N ILE A 49 28.49 -4.41 2.88
CA ILE A 49 29.34 -5.43 2.23
C ILE A 49 29.72 -6.54 3.22
N LYS A 50 30.11 -6.16 4.45
CA LYS A 50 30.44 -7.10 5.52
C LYS A 50 29.22 -7.96 5.91
N GLY A 51 28.02 -7.37 5.95
CA GLY A 51 26.77 -8.10 6.19
C GLY A 51 26.52 -9.16 5.11
N TRP A 52 26.69 -8.82 3.84
CA TRP A 52 26.56 -9.75 2.72
C TRP A 52 27.63 -10.84 2.75
N GLN A 53 28.85 -10.56 3.19
CA GLN A 53 29.88 -11.57 3.39
C GLN A 53 29.49 -12.56 4.49
N ALA A 54 28.89 -12.07 5.59
CA ALA A 54 28.38 -12.93 6.67
C ALA A 54 27.25 -13.85 6.23
N VAL A 55 26.40 -13.41 5.30
CA VAL A 55 25.30 -14.23 4.72
C VAL A 55 25.82 -15.53 4.07
N LYS A 56 27.06 -15.54 3.54
CA LYS A 56 27.66 -16.77 2.97
C LYS A 56 27.67 -17.92 3.97
N ASN A 57 27.83 -17.65 5.27
CA ASN A 57 27.85 -18.67 6.31
C ASN A 57 26.52 -19.43 6.41
N TYR A 58 25.40 -18.79 6.05
CA TYR A 58 24.08 -19.41 6.00
C TYR A 58 23.81 -20.14 4.68
N MET A 59 24.35 -19.61 3.58
CA MET A 59 23.96 -20.07 2.25
C MET A 59 24.83 -21.22 1.70
N GLY A 60 26.01 -21.49 2.33
CA GLY A 60 26.94 -22.51 1.87
C GLY A 60 27.31 -22.32 0.40
N ASP A 61 27.10 -23.36 -0.42
CA ASP A 61 27.38 -23.33 -1.86
C ASP A 61 26.36 -22.52 -2.69
N LYS A 62 25.25 -22.10 -2.07
CA LYS A 62 24.24 -21.28 -2.76
C LYS A 62 24.67 -19.83 -2.82
N SER A 63 24.24 -19.13 -3.86
CA SER A 63 24.47 -17.69 -3.96
C SER A 63 23.93 -16.96 -2.73
N PRO A 64 24.72 -16.10 -2.07
CA PRO A 64 24.25 -15.30 -0.93
C PRO A 64 23.08 -14.39 -1.28
N TYR A 65 22.94 -13.99 -2.54
CA TYR A 65 21.84 -13.16 -3.03
C TYR A 65 20.47 -13.86 -3.02
N ARG A 66 20.43 -15.18 -2.80
CA ARG A 66 19.18 -15.95 -2.59
C ARG A 66 18.64 -15.82 -1.16
N TYR A 67 19.43 -15.33 -0.23
CA TYR A 67 19.06 -15.18 1.18
C TYR A 67 17.85 -14.25 1.36
N ASN A 68 16.88 -14.71 2.16
CA ASN A 68 15.73 -13.94 2.59
C ASN A 68 15.59 -14.05 4.12
N PRO A 69 15.89 -12.98 4.86
CA PRO A 69 15.88 -13.01 6.32
C PRO A 69 14.49 -13.14 6.94
N THR A 70 13.42 -12.95 6.18
CA THR A 70 12.05 -13.04 6.68
C THR A 70 11.40 -14.39 6.37
N TYR A 71 12.06 -15.22 5.59
CA TYR A 71 11.61 -16.57 5.25
C TYR A 71 12.04 -17.57 6.31
N GLY A 72 11.11 -18.41 6.75
CA GLY A 72 11.39 -19.45 7.73
C GLY A 72 10.22 -20.40 7.93
N PHE A 73 10.22 -21.02 9.09
CA PHE A 73 9.25 -22.07 9.42
C PHE A 73 8.66 -21.85 10.80
N GLY A 74 7.37 -22.12 10.93
CA GLY A 74 6.66 -22.13 12.19
C GLY A 74 6.82 -23.44 12.98
N PRO A 75 6.17 -23.52 14.16
CA PRO A 75 6.30 -24.69 15.08
C PRO A 75 5.90 -26.01 14.45
N ASN A 76 5.01 -26.02 13.48
CA ASN A 76 4.54 -27.23 12.79
C ASN A 76 5.24 -27.47 11.44
N GLY A 77 6.34 -26.74 11.17
CA GLY A 77 7.07 -26.80 9.92
C GLY A 77 6.40 -26.08 8.73
N GLU A 78 5.36 -25.32 8.98
CA GLU A 78 4.70 -24.48 7.97
C GLU A 78 5.61 -23.34 7.51
N ARG A 79 5.57 -23.03 6.22
CA ARG A 79 6.34 -21.92 5.66
C ARG A 79 5.72 -20.59 6.08
N MET A 80 6.55 -19.69 6.56
CA MET A 80 6.15 -18.37 7.02
C MET A 80 7.03 -17.28 6.42
N SER A 81 6.48 -16.09 6.27
CA SER A 81 7.21 -14.88 5.86
C SER A 81 6.67 -13.66 6.59
N ALA A 82 7.53 -12.97 7.33
CA ALA A 82 7.18 -11.69 7.94
C ALA A 82 7.00 -10.55 6.91
N SER A 83 7.43 -10.76 5.68
CA SER A 83 7.33 -9.77 4.60
C SER A 83 6.37 -10.26 3.52
N HIS A 84 5.09 -10.14 3.81
CA HIS A 84 3.97 -10.47 2.92
C HIS A 84 3.24 -9.22 2.48
N ASN A 85 2.73 -9.22 1.26
CA ASN A 85 1.89 -8.16 0.71
C ASN A 85 0.77 -8.76 -0.13
N GLU A 86 -0.44 -8.26 0.05
CA GLU A 86 -1.63 -8.68 -0.69
C GLU A 86 -2.46 -7.47 -1.05
N TYR A 87 -2.88 -7.36 -2.31
CA TYR A 87 -3.76 -6.28 -2.72
C TYR A 87 -4.56 -6.57 -3.98
N HIS A 88 -5.69 -5.89 -4.08
CA HIS A 88 -6.52 -5.79 -5.27
C HIS A 88 -6.99 -4.34 -5.43
N LYS A 89 -6.69 -3.73 -6.59
CA LYS A 89 -7.01 -2.34 -6.91
C LYS A 89 -7.75 -2.28 -8.25
N PRO A 90 -9.02 -2.73 -8.30
CA PRO A 90 -9.81 -2.66 -9.51
C PRO A 90 -10.06 -1.22 -9.91
N GLN A 91 -10.14 -0.99 -11.21
CA GLN A 91 -10.60 0.27 -11.79
C GLN A 91 -11.77 0.01 -12.73
N LEU A 92 -12.81 0.81 -12.57
CA LEU A 92 -13.99 0.82 -13.40
C LEU A 92 -14.11 2.20 -14.03
N SER A 93 -14.48 2.28 -15.31
CA SER A 93 -14.77 3.54 -15.96
C SER A 93 -15.98 3.44 -16.87
N LEU A 94 -16.76 4.50 -16.88
CA LEU A 94 -17.86 4.72 -17.82
C LEU A 94 -17.48 5.93 -18.67
N ASN A 95 -17.38 5.72 -19.98
CA ASN A 95 -17.01 6.75 -20.93
C ASN A 95 -18.20 7.04 -21.84
N HIS A 96 -18.48 8.31 -22.08
CA HIS A 96 -19.49 8.78 -22.99
C HIS A 96 -18.86 9.70 -24.03
N GLN A 97 -19.08 9.38 -25.29
CA GLN A 97 -18.72 10.20 -26.44
C GLN A 97 -20.00 10.77 -27.03
N TRP A 98 -20.09 12.11 -27.10
CA TRP A 98 -21.21 12.81 -27.69
C TRP A 98 -20.73 13.68 -28.85
N GLN A 99 -21.13 13.34 -30.08
CA GLN A 99 -20.97 14.19 -31.25
C GLN A 99 -22.15 15.17 -31.30
N ILE A 100 -21.93 16.41 -30.82
CA ILE A 100 -22.99 17.43 -30.70
C ILE A 100 -23.43 17.91 -32.07
N ASN A 101 -22.45 18.14 -32.95
CA ASN A 101 -22.63 18.47 -34.37
C ASN A 101 -21.35 18.12 -35.15
N GLU A 102 -21.26 18.45 -36.41
CA GLU A 102 -20.12 18.15 -37.30
C GLU A 102 -18.77 18.70 -36.78
N LYS A 103 -18.80 19.82 -36.01
CA LYS A 103 -17.60 20.53 -35.51
C LYS A 103 -17.34 20.33 -34.03
N SER A 104 -18.31 19.84 -33.25
CA SER A 104 -18.26 19.86 -31.80
C SER A 104 -18.54 18.49 -31.20
N SER A 105 -17.75 18.10 -30.21
CA SER A 105 -17.94 16.88 -29.44
C SER A 105 -17.67 17.09 -27.96
N LEU A 106 -18.25 16.22 -27.12
CA LEU A 106 -18.02 16.13 -25.70
C LEU A 106 -17.63 14.71 -25.32
N SER A 107 -16.46 14.57 -24.71
CA SER A 107 -15.97 13.29 -24.18
C SER A 107 -15.99 13.37 -22.65
N THR A 108 -16.72 12.48 -22.00
CA THR A 108 -16.81 12.41 -20.54
C THR A 108 -16.45 11.04 -20.06
N ALA A 109 -15.54 10.97 -19.08
CA ALA A 109 -15.13 9.75 -18.39
C ALA A 109 -15.39 9.90 -16.90
N ALA A 110 -16.25 9.03 -16.35
CA ALA A 110 -16.38 8.84 -14.90
C ALA A 110 -15.67 7.54 -14.51
N TYR A 111 -14.87 7.57 -13.46
CA TYR A 111 -14.14 6.39 -13.02
C TYR A 111 -14.11 6.23 -11.51
N VAL A 112 -13.96 4.98 -11.08
CA VAL A 112 -13.79 4.61 -9.68
C VAL A 112 -12.71 3.54 -9.55
N SER A 113 -11.89 3.66 -8.49
CA SER A 113 -11.01 2.59 -8.03
C SER A 113 -11.26 2.32 -6.56
N ILE A 114 -11.51 1.06 -6.22
CA ILE A 114 -11.76 0.61 -4.84
C ILE A 114 -10.64 -0.35 -4.46
N GLY A 115 -9.53 0.19 -3.97
CA GLY A 115 -8.36 -0.59 -3.60
C GLY A 115 -8.49 -1.17 -2.20
N ARG A 116 -8.15 -2.45 -2.08
CA ARG A 116 -8.03 -3.17 -0.81
C ARG A 116 -6.69 -3.87 -0.77
N GLY A 117 -6.04 -3.83 0.39
CA GLY A 117 -4.79 -4.52 0.54
C GLY A 117 -4.07 -4.23 1.85
N TYR A 118 -3.13 -5.11 2.15
CA TYR A 118 -2.29 -4.99 3.33
C TYR A 118 -0.90 -5.55 3.06
N GLY A 119 0.04 -5.16 3.91
CA GLY A 119 1.34 -5.82 4.04
C GLY A 119 1.57 -6.20 5.49
N ASN A 120 2.34 -7.25 5.74
CA ASN A 120 2.72 -7.60 7.10
C ASN A 120 3.60 -6.52 7.72
N ALA A 121 3.34 -6.19 8.97
CA ALA A 121 4.11 -5.25 9.79
C ALA A 121 4.36 -5.84 11.17
N GLY A 122 5.59 -6.24 11.42
CA GLY A 122 6.00 -6.79 12.69
C GLY A 122 5.95 -5.75 13.81
N GLN A 123 5.39 -6.13 14.94
CA GLN A 123 5.25 -5.34 16.15
C GLN A 123 6.15 -5.89 17.26
N GLY A 124 6.43 -5.06 18.26
CA GLY A 124 7.17 -5.47 19.43
C GLY A 124 8.69 -5.46 19.27
N TYR A 125 9.36 -6.02 20.26
CA TYR A 125 10.82 -6.01 20.36
C TYR A 125 11.31 -7.13 21.32
N LYS A 126 12.61 -7.41 21.27
CA LYS A 126 13.32 -8.23 22.25
C LYS A 126 14.15 -7.33 23.17
N LYS A 127 14.16 -7.61 24.48
CA LYS A 127 15.15 -7.10 25.43
C LYS A 127 16.17 -8.20 25.74
N ASP A 128 17.45 -7.83 25.81
CA ASP A 128 18.48 -8.73 26.33
C ASP A 128 18.52 -8.70 27.88
N ALA A 129 19.38 -9.52 28.46
CA ALA A 129 19.57 -9.61 29.92
C ALA A 129 20.01 -8.27 30.56
N ASN A 130 20.60 -7.37 29.77
CA ASN A 130 21.05 -6.06 30.21
C ASN A 130 19.96 -4.97 30.03
N GLY A 131 18.77 -5.34 29.55
CA GLY A 131 17.66 -4.43 29.29
C GLY A 131 17.79 -3.66 27.95
N THR A 132 18.78 -3.99 27.12
CA THR A 132 18.92 -3.37 25.79
C THR A 132 17.78 -3.80 24.90
N THR A 133 17.10 -2.82 24.30
CA THR A 133 15.96 -3.07 23.41
C THR A 133 16.41 -3.25 21.97
N TYR A 134 16.10 -4.37 21.38
CA TYR A 134 16.33 -4.69 19.97
C TYR A 134 15.02 -4.60 19.20
N ARG A 135 14.89 -3.53 18.43
CA ARG A 135 13.78 -3.33 17.48
C ARG A 135 14.16 -3.90 16.12
N ASN A 136 13.19 -4.08 15.23
CA ASN A 136 13.40 -4.60 13.86
C ASN A 136 13.91 -6.05 13.79
N MET A 137 13.63 -6.87 14.81
CA MET A 137 13.97 -8.29 14.79
C MET A 137 13.32 -9.07 13.64
N TRP A 138 12.21 -8.56 13.12
CA TRP A 138 11.50 -9.10 11.97
C TRP A 138 12.28 -9.00 10.65
N TYR A 139 13.35 -8.20 10.60
CA TYR A 139 14.10 -7.90 9.39
C TYR A 139 15.53 -8.41 9.49
N GLY A 140 16.18 -8.59 8.34
CA GLY A 140 17.48 -9.24 8.26
C GLY A 140 18.68 -8.38 8.62
N SER A 141 18.46 -7.10 8.86
CA SER A 141 19.55 -6.18 9.18
C SER A 141 19.16 -5.14 10.24
N TYR A 142 20.18 -4.69 10.93
CA TYR A 142 20.09 -3.55 11.81
C TYR A 142 21.32 -2.67 11.57
N LYS A 143 21.14 -1.43 11.11
CA LYS A 143 22.23 -0.49 10.79
C LYS A 143 23.33 -1.11 9.89
N GLY A 144 22.92 -1.84 8.86
CA GLY A 144 23.81 -2.50 7.91
C GLY A 144 24.44 -3.82 8.39
N ASN A 145 24.28 -4.19 9.65
CA ASN A 145 24.76 -5.46 10.18
C ASN A 145 23.71 -6.56 10.01
N LEU A 146 24.17 -7.79 9.75
CA LEU A 146 23.30 -8.95 9.69
C LEU A 146 22.66 -9.18 11.06
N ASN A 147 21.33 -9.31 11.08
CA ASN A 147 20.60 -9.70 12.28
C ASN A 147 20.70 -11.22 12.45
N THR A 148 21.24 -11.66 13.56
CA THR A 148 21.46 -13.08 13.90
C THR A 148 20.44 -13.64 14.88
N TYR A 149 19.51 -12.82 15.40
CA TYR A 149 18.46 -13.27 16.32
C TYR A 149 17.36 -14.02 15.58
N PHE A 150 16.78 -15.01 16.23
CA PHE A 150 15.72 -15.85 15.68
C PHE A 150 16.11 -16.46 14.32
N ARG A 151 17.32 -17.04 14.27
CA ARG A 151 17.85 -17.68 13.06
C ARG A 151 18.21 -19.13 13.35
N ASN A 152 17.77 -19.99 12.46
CA ASN A 152 18.29 -21.36 12.38
C ASN A 152 19.73 -21.36 11.83
N SER A 153 20.41 -22.49 11.91
CA SER A 153 21.78 -22.63 11.43
C SER A 153 21.94 -22.35 9.93
N ASP A 154 20.89 -22.55 9.15
CA ASP A 154 20.81 -22.26 7.72
C ASP A 154 20.35 -20.81 7.41
N GLY A 155 20.21 -19.97 8.44
CA GLY A 155 19.80 -18.58 8.35
C GLY A 155 18.31 -18.34 8.14
N THR A 156 17.48 -19.39 8.06
CA THR A 156 16.02 -19.23 7.99
C THR A 156 15.49 -18.65 9.30
N PHE A 157 14.40 -17.89 9.21
CA PHE A 157 13.79 -17.26 10.37
C PHE A 157 13.13 -18.33 11.26
N ALA A 158 13.50 -18.37 12.53
CA ALA A 158 13.01 -19.31 13.53
C ALA A 158 11.76 -18.75 14.21
N TYR A 159 10.60 -18.87 13.57
CA TYR A 159 9.33 -18.41 14.13
C TYR A 159 8.94 -19.18 15.40
N ASP A 160 9.30 -20.45 15.49
CA ASP A 160 9.14 -21.28 16.69
C ASP A 160 9.74 -20.62 17.94
N GLN A 161 10.92 -20.03 17.84
CA GLN A 161 11.55 -19.31 18.95
C GLN A 161 10.75 -18.09 19.41
N ILE A 162 9.96 -17.46 18.53
CA ILE A 162 9.06 -16.37 18.91
C ILE A 162 7.86 -16.93 19.68
N TYR A 163 7.32 -18.08 19.25
CA TYR A 163 6.26 -18.77 20.00
C TYR A 163 6.72 -19.10 21.40
N ASP A 164 7.87 -19.77 21.55
CA ASP A 164 8.45 -20.14 22.85
C ASP A 164 8.64 -18.92 23.76
N MET A 165 9.18 -17.82 23.20
CA MET A 165 9.39 -16.57 23.94
C MET A 165 8.09 -15.94 24.41
N ASN A 166 7.07 -15.91 23.55
CA ASN A 166 5.78 -15.30 23.88
C ASN A 166 4.97 -16.15 24.86
N GLU A 167 4.99 -17.46 24.73
CA GLU A 167 4.32 -18.39 25.63
C GLU A 167 4.92 -18.37 27.05
N ALA A 168 6.23 -18.21 27.15
CA ALA A 168 6.94 -18.05 28.42
C ALA A 168 6.75 -16.67 29.07
N SER A 169 6.15 -15.71 28.35
CA SER A 169 6.00 -14.34 28.85
C SER A 169 4.71 -14.15 29.66
N ASP A 170 4.85 -13.70 30.91
CA ASP A 170 3.71 -13.30 31.75
C ASP A 170 3.09 -11.94 31.33
N ASN A 171 3.83 -11.17 30.55
CA ASN A 171 3.46 -9.81 30.13
C ASN A 171 2.89 -9.74 28.70
N GLY A 172 2.36 -10.85 28.18
CA GLY A 172 1.85 -10.96 26.82
C GLY A 172 2.94 -11.13 25.77
N SER A 173 2.58 -11.03 24.50
CA SER A 173 3.51 -11.18 23.38
C SER A 173 4.55 -10.07 23.36
N MET A 174 5.81 -10.44 23.31
CA MET A 174 6.91 -9.51 23.09
C MET A 174 7.05 -9.13 21.63
N MET A 175 6.70 -10.04 20.73
CA MET A 175 6.65 -9.84 19.28
C MET A 175 5.33 -10.36 18.73
N ALA A 176 4.69 -9.57 17.90
CA ALA A 176 3.41 -9.89 17.27
C ALA A 176 3.42 -9.44 15.80
N MET A 177 2.50 -9.94 14.99
CA MET A 177 2.32 -9.50 13.61
C MET A 177 1.05 -8.69 13.48
N SER A 178 1.11 -7.64 12.68
CA SER A 178 -0.08 -6.90 12.25
C SER A 178 -0.16 -6.85 10.73
N LYS A 179 -1.37 -6.63 10.24
CA LYS A 179 -1.64 -6.20 8.86
C LYS A 179 -1.56 -4.69 8.80
N SER A 180 -0.62 -4.15 8.05
CA SER A 180 -0.60 -2.74 7.66
C SER A 180 -1.57 -2.56 6.50
N ILE A 181 -2.82 -2.28 6.82
CA ILE A 181 -3.92 -2.13 5.87
C ILE A 181 -3.80 -0.77 5.18
N ASN A 182 -3.84 -0.78 3.85
CA ASN A 182 -3.81 0.40 3.02
C ASN A 182 -4.89 0.25 1.95
N GLU A 183 -6.04 0.85 2.21
CA GLU A 183 -7.20 0.82 1.35
C GLU A 183 -7.44 2.19 0.74
N HIS A 184 -8.11 2.24 -0.41
CA HIS A 184 -8.56 3.49 -0.97
C HIS A 184 -9.89 3.39 -1.71
N ASN A 185 -10.60 4.49 -1.71
CA ASN A 185 -11.69 4.77 -2.62
C ASN A 185 -11.31 6.03 -3.42
N TRP A 186 -11.23 5.88 -4.74
CA TRP A 186 -10.86 6.96 -5.65
C TRP A 186 -11.95 7.13 -6.70
N TYR A 187 -12.49 8.33 -6.82
CA TYR A 187 -13.53 8.72 -7.77
C TYR A 187 -13.01 9.85 -8.64
N GLY A 188 -13.33 9.82 -9.90
CA GLY A 188 -12.96 10.92 -10.79
C GLY A 188 -13.94 11.11 -11.92
N LEU A 189 -13.95 12.35 -12.42
CA LEU A 189 -14.69 12.79 -13.57
C LEU A 189 -13.78 13.67 -14.42
N LEU A 190 -13.62 13.30 -15.67
CA LEU A 190 -12.96 14.12 -16.69
C LEU A 190 -13.94 14.37 -17.83
N SER A 191 -14.13 15.62 -18.21
CA SER A 191 -14.97 15.97 -19.35
C SER A 191 -14.27 16.98 -20.23
N THR A 192 -14.18 16.69 -21.52
CA THR A 192 -13.49 17.51 -22.53
C THR A 192 -14.45 17.86 -23.65
N TYR A 193 -14.65 19.12 -23.85
CA TYR A 193 -15.35 19.68 -25.00
C TYR A 193 -14.35 20.05 -26.08
N THR A 194 -14.62 19.65 -27.30
CA THR A 194 -13.81 19.95 -28.48
C THR A 194 -14.66 20.62 -29.53
N THR A 195 -14.18 21.69 -30.14
CA THR A 195 -14.90 22.34 -31.25
C THR A 195 -13.94 23.04 -32.22
N LYS A 196 -14.43 23.29 -33.42
CA LYS A 196 -13.74 24.12 -34.43
C LYS A 196 -14.42 25.45 -34.61
N PHE A 197 -13.63 26.54 -34.49
CA PHE A 197 -14.06 27.90 -34.84
C PHE A 197 -13.54 28.25 -36.22
N GLY A 198 -14.46 28.35 -37.18
CA GLY A 198 -14.10 28.52 -38.58
C GLY A 198 -13.34 27.32 -39.10
N ASP A 199 -12.35 27.55 -39.98
CA ASP A 199 -11.56 26.52 -40.63
C ASP A 199 -10.15 26.33 -40.03
N TYR A 200 -9.73 27.24 -39.16
CA TYR A 200 -8.33 27.35 -38.71
C TYR A 200 -8.11 27.21 -37.23
N ILE A 201 -9.16 27.22 -36.39
CA ILE A 201 -9.00 27.17 -34.94
C ILE A 201 -9.68 25.92 -34.39
N ASP A 202 -8.87 25.05 -33.78
CA ASP A 202 -9.31 23.92 -32.96
C ASP A 202 -9.26 24.34 -31.48
N PHE A 203 -10.37 24.13 -30.77
CA PHE A 203 -10.50 24.45 -29.36
C PHE A 203 -10.78 23.19 -28.54
N TYR A 204 -10.10 23.07 -27.41
CA TYR A 204 -10.27 22.03 -26.40
C TYR A 204 -10.46 22.71 -25.05
N GLY A 205 -11.48 22.34 -24.31
CA GLY A 205 -11.67 22.84 -22.94
C GLY A 205 -12.38 21.81 -22.10
N GLY A 206 -12.06 21.78 -20.81
CA GLY A 206 -12.63 20.74 -19.97
C GLY A 206 -12.47 20.96 -18.49
N ILE A 207 -13.02 20.00 -17.75
CA ILE A 207 -12.98 19.91 -16.29
C ILE A 207 -12.37 18.60 -15.86
N ASP A 208 -11.63 18.63 -14.76
CA ASP A 208 -11.08 17.45 -14.05
C ASP A 208 -11.51 17.54 -12.58
N PHE A 209 -12.12 16.49 -12.09
CA PHE A 209 -12.48 16.34 -10.68
C PHE A 209 -11.99 15.00 -10.16
N ARG A 210 -11.36 15.00 -8.96
CA ARG A 210 -10.90 13.79 -8.28
C ARG A 210 -11.18 13.88 -6.79
N TYR A 211 -11.68 12.79 -6.24
CA TYR A 211 -11.81 12.61 -4.81
C TYR A 211 -11.17 11.31 -4.40
N TYR A 212 -10.33 11.38 -3.39
CA TYR A 212 -9.61 10.24 -2.84
C TYR A 212 -9.83 10.15 -1.34
N LYS A 213 -10.13 8.95 -0.86
CA LYS A 213 -10.08 8.57 0.55
C LYS A 213 -9.16 7.37 0.69
N GLY A 214 -8.08 7.51 1.48
CA GLY A 214 -7.20 6.41 1.88
C GLY A 214 -7.42 6.05 3.34
N THR A 215 -7.62 4.77 3.63
CA THR A 215 -7.68 4.23 4.98
C THR A 215 -6.36 3.56 5.31
N HIS A 216 -5.76 3.96 6.42
CA HIS A 216 -4.46 3.48 6.89
C HIS A 216 -4.56 3.04 8.33
N THR A 217 -4.67 1.73 8.54
CA THR A 217 -4.74 1.14 9.88
C THR A 217 -3.80 -0.05 10.00
N ASN A 218 -3.34 -0.33 11.21
CA ASN A 218 -2.68 -1.58 11.51
C ASN A 218 -3.57 -2.40 12.44
N GLU A 219 -3.80 -3.65 12.11
CA GLU A 219 -4.63 -4.58 12.85
C GLU A 219 -3.81 -5.82 13.22
N LEU A 220 -3.81 -6.20 14.49
CA LEU A 220 -3.10 -7.40 14.94
C LEU A 220 -3.65 -8.64 14.22
N SER A 221 -2.74 -9.44 13.65
CA SER A 221 -3.09 -10.64 12.89
C SER A 221 -2.57 -11.92 13.54
N ASP A 222 -1.51 -11.84 14.36
CA ASP A 222 -0.95 -13.00 15.05
C ASP A 222 -0.21 -12.56 16.33
N LEU A 223 -0.47 -13.24 17.42
CA LEU A 223 0.20 -13.04 18.71
C LEU A 223 1.35 -14.03 18.95
N TYR A 224 1.56 -14.97 18.02
CA TYR A 224 2.59 -16.02 18.11
C TYR A 224 2.61 -16.71 19.48
N GLY A 225 1.49 -17.31 19.89
CA GLY A 225 1.35 -18.05 21.14
C GLY A 225 1.13 -17.20 22.41
N GLY A 226 1.29 -15.88 22.31
CA GLY A 226 1.08 -15.00 23.45
C GLY A 226 -0.40 -14.73 23.75
N LYS A 227 -0.70 -14.34 24.98
CA LYS A 227 -2.08 -14.13 25.45
C LYS A 227 -2.68 -12.80 25.03
N TYR A 228 -1.88 -11.78 24.79
CA TYR A 228 -2.24 -10.41 24.37
C TYR A 228 -1.00 -9.65 23.92
N PHE A 229 -1.18 -8.49 23.32
CA PHE A 229 -0.10 -7.56 23.00
C PHE A 229 -0.31 -6.21 23.69
N LEU A 230 0.77 -5.60 24.20
CA LEU A 230 0.77 -4.24 24.72
C LEU A 230 1.44 -3.30 23.72
N ASP A 231 0.69 -2.32 23.24
CA ASP A 231 1.18 -1.34 22.27
C ASP A 231 1.79 -0.13 22.97
N GLU A 232 3.13 -0.11 23.12
CA GLU A 232 3.86 1.02 23.70
C GLU A 232 3.69 2.34 22.95
N SER A 233 3.24 2.31 21.68
CA SER A 233 3.00 3.54 20.92
C SER A 233 1.85 4.37 21.50
N ARG A 234 0.94 3.74 22.23
CA ARG A 234 -0.19 4.39 22.90
C ARG A 234 0.23 5.39 23.98
N GLU A 235 1.40 5.22 24.60
CA GLU A 235 1.97 6.18 25.54
C GLU A 235 2.30 7.53 24.90
N LYS A 236 2.47 7.56 23.58
CA LYS A 236 2.83 8.76 22.82
C LYS A 236 1.62 9.49 22.23
N VAL A 237 0.43 8.91 22.33
CA VAL A 237 -0.80 9.53 21.84
C VAL A 237 -1.19 10.69 22.74
N LYS A 238 -1.51 11.84 22.13
CA LYS A 238 -1.89 13.07 22.87
C LYS A 238 -3.40 13.14 23.03
N ALA A 239 -3.85 13.72 24.14
CA ALA A 239 -5.28 13.91 24.44
C ALA A 239 -6.07 14.66 23.36
N VAL A 240 -5.41 15.55 22.62
CA VAL A 240 -6.02 16.27 21.48
C VAL A 240 -6.45 15.30 20.35
N ASN A 241 -5.79 14.15 20.24
CA ASN A 241 -6.08 13.16 19.21
C ASN A 241 -7.02 12.05 19.71
N ASN A 242 -7.05 11.81 21.03
CA ASN A 242 -7.87 10.78 21.64
C ASN A 242 -8.18 11.14 23.09
N ALA A 243 -9.45 11.27 23.45
CA ALA A 243 -9.90 11.66 24.78
C ALA A 243 -9.46 10.67 25.89
N LEU A 244 -9.17 9.41 25.53
CA LEU A 244 -8.70 8.38 26.48
C LEU A 244 -7.15 8.35 26.59
N ALA A 245 -6.45 9.15 25.79
CA ALA A 245 -4.99 9.17 25.80
C ALA A 245 -4.45 9.44 27.21
N GLY A 246 -3.44 8.64 27.60
CA GLY A 246 -2.82 8.72 28.91
C GLY A 246 -3.57 8.00 30.05
N THR A 247 -4.82 7.56 29.85
CA THR A 247 -5.51 6.73 30.84
C THR A 247 -4.90 5.33 30.90
N PRO A 248 -4.87 4.68 32.09
CA PRO A 248 -4.36 3.30 32.20
C PRO A 248 -5.11 2.31 31.30
N GLU A 249 -6.42 2.50 31.14
CA GLU A 249 -7.28 1.65 30.30
C GLU A 249 -6.86 1.72 28.83
N TYR A 250 -6.44 2.88 28.36
CA TYR A 250 -5.97 3.06 26.98
C TYR A 250 -4.53 2.58 26.81
N VAL A 251 -3.61 3.01 27.66
CA VAL A 251 -2.16 2.73 27.55
C VAL A 251 -1.86 1.25 27.81
N LYS A 252 -2.54 0.64 28.78
CA LYS A 252 -2.33 -0.76 29.20
C LYS A 252 -3.37 -1.72 28.63
N LYS A 253 -4.12 -1.31 27.60
CA LYS A 253 -5.10 -2.18 26.96
C LYS A 253 -4.40 -3.43 26.43
N LYS A 254 -4.88 -4.60 26.85
CA LYS A 254 -4.45 -5.91 26.36
C LYS A 254 -5.08 -6.19 25.00
N LEU A 255 -4.32 -5.95 23.93
CA LEU A 255 -4.80 -6.09 22.57
C LEU A 255 -4.84 -7.56 22.14
N GLN A 256 -5.89 -7.91 21.39
CA GLN A 256 -6.11 -9.23 20.79
C GLN A 256 -5.98 -9.17 19.27
N VAL A 257 -5.95 -10.33 18.61
CA VAL A 257 -6.06 -10.42 17.15
C VAL A 257 -7.34 -9.71 16.71
N GLY A 258 -7.23 -8.83 15.70
CA GLY A 258 -8.29 -7.95 15.22
C GLY A 258 -8.29 -6.55 15.86
N ASP A 259 -7.59 -6.34 16.96
CA ASP A 259 -7.47 -5.01 17.56
C ASP A 259 -6.49 -4.12 16.76
N VAL A 260 -6.83 -2.82 16.72
CA VAL A 260 -5.96 -1.80 16.12
C VAL A 260 -4.71 -1.57 16.97
N VAL A 261 -3.56 -1.54 16.30
CA VAL A 261 -2.23 -1.32 16.88
C VAL A 261 -1.48 -0.26 16.08
N TYR A 262 -0.68 0.57 16.75
CA TYR A 262 0.27 1.53 16.18
C TYR A 262 -0.36 2.72 15.45
N ARG A 263 -1.24 2.54 14.46
CA ARG A 263 -1.84 3.64 13.69
C ARG A 263 -3.25 3.34 13.22
N ASP A 264 -4.06 4.39 13.18
CA ASP A 264 -5.40 4.35 12.59
C ASP A 264 -5.82 5.75 12.12
N TYR A 265 -5.89 5.95 10.80
CA TYR A 265 -6.33 7.22 10.23
C TYR A 265 -6.87 7.08 8.81
N ASP A 266 -7.71 8.02 8.43
CA ASP A 266 -8.11 8.26 7.05
C ASP A 266 -7.40 9.51 6.51
N GLY A 267 -6.85 9.40 5.31
CA GLY A 267 -6.32 10.52 4.54
C GLY A 267 -7.22 10.83 3.34
N TYR A 268 -7.42 12.10 3.07
CA TYR A 268 -8.28 12.56 1.98
C TYR A 268 -7.55 13.52 1.07
N ALA A 269 -7.87 13.45 -0.22
CA ALA A 269 -7.48 14.45 -1.19
C ALA A 269 -8.66 14.76 -2.12
N MET A 270 -8.88 16.02 -2.41
CA MET A 270 -9.85 16.48 -3.40
C MET A 270 -9.14 17.43 -4.36
N SER A 271 -9.25 17.15 -5.64
CA SER A 271 -8.67 17.99 -6.70
C SER A 271 -9.74 18.34 -7.71
N GLU A 272 -9.76 19.58 -8.10
CA GLU A 272 -10.66 20.13 -9.11
C GLU A 272 -9.89 21.08 -10.02
N GLY A 273 -10.19 21.05 -11.32
CA GLY A 273 -9.49 21.85 -12.29
C GLY A 273 -10.32 22.12 -13.53
N VAL A 274 -9.94 23.18 -14.21
CA VAL A 274 -10.43 23.53 -15.54
C VAL A 274 -9.24 23.81 -16.43
N PHE A 275 -9.36 23.49 -17.71
CA PHE A 275 -8.34 23.75 -18.71
C PHE A 275 -8.95 24.17 -20.03
N ALA A 276 -8.20 24.92 -20.80
CA ALA A 276 -8.56 25.29 -22.15
C ALA A 276 -7.32 25.42 -23.03
N GLN A 277 -7.44 25.05 -24.29
CA GLN A 277 -6.42 25.20 -25.32
C GLN A 277 -7.05 25.59 -26.63
N ALA A 278 -6.42 26.48 -27.37
CA ALA A 278 -6.77 26.83 -28.72
C ALA A 278 -5.55 26.65 -29.63
N GLU A 279 -5.75 26.01 -30.77
CA GLU A 279 -4.74 25.80 -31.80
C GLU A 279 -5.17 26.48 -33.08
N TYR A 280 -4.28 27.31 -33.63
CA TYR A 280 -4.47 27.94 -34.94
C TYR A 280 -3.59 27.28 -35.96
N ASN A 281 -4.21 26.81 -37.05
CA ASN A 281 -3.50 26.14 -38.13
C ASN A 281 -3.96 26.74 -39.50
N LYS A 282 -3.06 27.45 -40.17
CA LYS A 282 -3.29 27.98 -41.51
C LYS A 282 -2.02 27.94 -42.34
N ASP A 283 -2.09 27.30 -43.49
CA ASP A 283 -0.99 27.15 -44.45
C ASP A 283 0.27 26.56 -43.78
N LYS A 284 1.34 27.36 -43.64
CA LYS A 284 2.60 26.99 -43.01
C LYS A 284 2.73 27.47 -41.58
N LEU A 285 1.71 28.14 -41.03
CA LEU A 285 1.70 28.65 -39.67
C LEU A 285 0.84 27.78 -38.79
N SER A 286 1.43 27.29 -37.70
CA SER A 286 0.74 26.64 -36.59
C SER A 286 1.14 27.34 -35.28
N ALA A 287 0.18 27.64 -34.44
CA ALA A 287 0.39 28.24 -33.13
C ALA A 287 -0.65 27.70 -32.14
N PHE A 288 -0.31 27.59 -30.87
CA PHE A 288 -1.26 27.21 -29.82
C PHE A 288 -1.09 28.08 -28.58
N LEU A 289 -2.18 28.18 -27.81
CA LEU A 289 -2.23 28.76 -26.49
C LEU A 289 -3.00 27.81 -25.57
N ALA A 290 -2.42 27.50 -24.41
CA ALA A 290 -3.06 26.64 -23.42
C ALA A 290 -2.96 27.29 -22.03
N GLY A 291 -4.00 27.08 -21.22
CA GLY A 291 -4.05 27.52 -19.83
C GLY A 291 -4.85 26.54 -18.98
N SER A 292 -4.50 26.45 -17.69
CA SER A 292 -5.24 25.67 -16.71
C SER A 292 -5.19 26.31 -15.35
N ILE A 293 -6.22 26.06 -14.54
CA ILE A 293 -6.25 26.38 -13.13
C ILE A 293 -6.78 25.18 -12.37
N SER A 294 -6.14 24.85 -11.25
CA SER A 294 -6.56 23.75 -10.40
C SER A 294 -6.39 24.09 -8.93
N ASN A 295 -7.21 23.45 -8.10
CA ASN A 295 -7.12 23.50 -6.65
C ASN A 295 -7.03 22.06 -6.11
N THR A 296 -6.22 21.84 -5.08
CA THR A 296 -6.12 20.54 -4.39
C THR A 296 -6.11 20.75 -2.89
N GLY A 297 -7.10 20.19 -2.22
CA GLY A 297 -7.22 20.15 -0.76
C GLY A 297 -6.81 18.78 -0.22
N TYR A 298 -6.18 18.81 0.96
CA TYR A 298 -5.78 17.60 1.71
C TYR A 298 -6.26 17.72 3.14
N TRP A 299 -6.78 16.63 3.70
CA TRP A 299 -7.09 16.58 5.12
C TRP A 299 -6.93 15.14 5.65
N ARG A 300 -6.82 15.03 6.96
CA ARG A 300 -6.63 13.77 7.65
C ARG A 300 -7.56 13.70 8.86
N TYR A 301 -8.07 12.52 9.11
CA TYR A 301 -8.85 12.20 10.29
C TYR A 301 -8.19 11.03 11.01
N ASP A 302 -7.69 11.28 12.23
CA ASP A 302 -7.12 10.25 13.11
C ASP A 302 -8.22 9.68 14.02
N ARG A 303 -8.19 8.38 14.23
CA ARG A 303 -9.15 7.63 15.06
C ARG A 303 -8.48 7.06 16.31
#